data_155ec8686b4f821dabf52d5dfa99dd2f
#
_entry.id   155ec8686b4f821dabf52d5dfa99dd2f
#
_cell.length_a   1.000
_cell.length_b   1.000
_cell.length_c   1.000
_cell.angle_alpha   90.00
_cell.angle_beta   90.00
_cell.angle_gamma   90.00
#
_symmetry.space_group_name_H-M   'P 1'
#
loop_
_entity.id
_entity.type
_entity.pdbx_description
1 polymer ?
#
loop_
_entity_poly.entity_id
_entity_poly.type
_entity_poly.pdbx_seq_one_letter_code
_entity_poly.pdbx_strand_id
1 'polypeptide(L)'
;DGKILDNIVLNDNEIKILSRSDVVFVHFWASCFSQVVELKETLGFKLAVDFDVYRDFADMERFAPHVDFFMISGSEELLPRFKELSNKYHCLFNVSLAERGSVTYFNGQEFKVQAVKVESIIDTTGCGDSYHAGFVCSYMLENNIEKAMNVGSEIAAETLKHYGGF
;
A
#
# COMPACT_ATOMS: atom_id res chain seq x y z
N ASP A 1 -3.57 18.11 -12.36
CA ASP A 1 -3.44 19.31 -11.50
C ASP A 1 -3.00 18.95 -10.08
N GLY A 2 -1.71 18.54 -9.91
CA GLY A 2 -1.13 18.08 -8.64
C GLY A 2 -0.99 19.12 -7.52
N LYS A 3 -1.56 20.29 -7.66
CA LYS A 3 -1.43 21.39 -6.68
C LYS A 3 -2.24 21.21 -5.39
N ILE A 4 -3.20 20.29 -5.35
CA ILE A 4 -4.04 20.07 -4.17
C ILE A 4 -3.26 19.36 -3.06
N LEU A 5 -2.27 18.53 -3.43
CA LEU A 5 -1.43 17.81 -2.48
C LEU A 5 -0.19 18.59 -2.03
N ASP A 6 0.09 19.74 -2.67
CA ASP A 6 1.18 20.62 -2.31
C ASP A 6 0.79 21.43 -1.07
N ASN A 7 1.57 21.30 0.00
CA ASN A 7 1.45 22.05 1.27
C ASN A 7 0.38 21.54 2.26
N ILE A 8 0.06 20.26 2.27
CA ILE A 8 -0.68 19.68 3.39
C ILE A 8 0.25 19.64 4.61
N VAL A 9 -0.14 20.33 5.68
CA VAL A 9 0.49 20.22 7.00
C VAL A 9 -0.62 19.82 7.97
N LEU A 10 -0.42 18.70 8.65
CA LEU A 10 -1.42 18.18 9.59
C LEU A 10 -1.57 19.11 10.79
N ASN A 11 -2.80 19.51 11.06
CA ASN A 11 -3.15 20.29 12.24
C ASN A 11 -3.46 19.41 13.46
N ASP A 12 -3.65 20.02 14.63
CA ASP A 12 -3.87 19.30 15.90
C ASP A 12 -5.07 18.34 15.87
N ASN A 13 -6.15 18.69 15.14
CA ASN A 13 -7.32 17.82 15.04
C ASN A 13 -7.03 16.60 14.18
N GLU A 14 -6.29 16.75 13.09
CA GLU A 14 -5.87 15.66 12.22
C GLU A 14 -4.88 14.75 12.96
N ILE A 15 -3.91 15.31 13.69
CA ILE A 15 -2.99 14.55 14.53
C ILE A 15 -3.77 13.76 15.60
N LYS A 16 -4.81 14.35 16.18
CA LYS A 16 -5.68 13.66 17.13
C LYS A 16 -6.47 12.51 16.50
N ILE A 17 -6.82 12.59 15.20
CA ILE A 17 -7.41 11.47 14.47
C ILE A 17 -6.38 10.37 14.30
N LEU A 18 -5.17 10.70 13.85
CA LEU A 18 -4.08 9.73 13.70
C LEU A 18 -3.77 9.00 15.02
N SER A 19 -3.79 9.70 16.16
CA SER A 19 -3.52 9.09 17.47
C SER A 19 -4.54 8.03 17.93
N ARG A 20 -5.66 7.90 17.21
CA ARG A 20 -6.73 6.93 17.48
C ARG A 20 -6.87 5.89 16.37
N SER A 21 -6.03 5.98 15.36
CA SER A 21 -6.06 5.08 14.21
C SER A 21 -5.17 3.87 14.47
N ASP A 22 -5.65 2.68 14.14
CA ASP A 22 -4.84 1.46 14.18
C ASP A 22 -3.87 1.42 12.97
N VAL A 23 -4.30 1.96 11.84
CA VAL A 23 -3.50 2.08 10.63
C VAL A 23 -3.75 3.41 9.93
N VAL A 24 -2.68 3.99 9.39
CA VAL A 24 -2.71 5.19 8.56
C VAL A 24 -2.19 4.82 7.18
N PHE A 25 -2.97 5.17 6.15
CA PHE A 25 -2.58 5.00 4.76
C PHE A 25 -2.22 6.36 4.16
N VAL A 26 -1.04 6.46 3.56
CA VAL A 26 -0.57 7.69 2.94
C VAL A 26 0.10 7.40 1.60
N HIS A 27 -0.12 8.28 0.63
CA HIS A 27 0.60 8.24 -0.63
C HIS A 27 1.99 8.88 -0.45
N PHE A 28 3.03 8.28 -1.03
CA PHE A 28 4.42 8.76 -0.91
C PHE A 28 4.59 10.23 -1.35
N TRP A 29 3.84 10.67 -2.37
CA TRP A 29 3.89 12.03 -2.89
C TRP A 29 3.13 13.08 -2.05
N ALA A 30 2.41 12.67 -1.00
CA ALA A 30 1.72 13.61 -0.14
C ALA A 30 2.73 14.50 0.60
N SER A 31 2.53 15.81 0.59
CA SER A 31 3.46 16.76 1.23
C SER A 31 3.56 16.56 2.75
N CYS A 32 2.53 15.97 3.37
CA CYS A 32 2.54 15.58 4.79
C CYS A 32 3.25 14.24 5.07
N PHE A 33 3.77 13.52 4.06
CA PHE A 33 4.35 12.19 4.23
C PHE A 33 5.43 12.14 5.32
N SER A 34 6.40 13.06 5.28
CA SER A 34 7.48 13.10 6.29
C SER A 34 6.93 13.34 7.71
N GLN A 35 5.91 14.20 7.85
CA GLN A 35 5.26 14.44 9.13
C GLN A 35 4.53 13.19 9.63
N VAL A 36 3.86 12.43 8.75
CA VAL A 36 3.21 11.17 9.12
C VAL A 36 4.24 10.14 9.59
N VAL A 37 5.38 10.03 8.92
CA VAL A 37 6.48 9.13 9.32
C VAL A 37 6.99 9.48 10.72
N GLU A 38 7.22 10.77 11.01
CA GLU A 38 7.66 11.23 12.34
C GLU A 38 6.60 10.95 13.42
N LEU A 39 5.32 11.20 13.11
CA LEU A 39 4.21 10.97 14.04
C LEU A 39 4.00 9.50 14.37
N LYS A 40 4.30 8.58 13.44
CA LYS A 40 4.21 7.14 13.67
C LYS A 40 5.05 6.70 14.88
N GLU A 41 6.27 7.23 15.01
CA GLU A 41 7.19 6.86 16.11
C GLU A 41 6.62 7.20 17.50
N THR A 42 5.76 8.22 17.58
CA THR A 42 5.17 8.70 18.83
C THR A 42 3.75 8.21 19.07
N LEU A 43 2.97 8.04 18.02
CA LEU A 43 1.55 7.68 18.11
C LEU A 43 1.31 6.16 18.01
N GLY A 44 2.23 5.40 17.39
CA GLY A 44 2.23 3.94 17.40
C GLY A 44 1.27 3.26 16.43
N PHE A 45 0.64 3.98 15.48
CA PHE A 45 -0.19 3.38 14.44
C PHE A 45 0.67 2.59 13.44
N LYS A 46 0.04 1.65 12.72
CA LYS A 46 0.67 1.01 11.56
C LYS A 46 0.64 1.94 10.36
N LEU A 47 1.75 2.00 9.62
CA LEU A 47 1.88 2.88 8.45
C LEU A 47 1.87 2.07 7.16
N ALA A 48 0.86 2.32 6.32
CA ALA A 48 0.79 1.83 4.96
C ALA A 48 1.15 2.96 3.97
N VAL A 49 2.08 2.70 3.07
CA VAL A 49 2.53 3.69 2.09
C VAL A 49 2.36 3.14 0.68
N ASP A 50 1.66 3.89 -0.16
CA ASP A 50 1.62 3.67 -1.60
C ASP A 50 2.74 4.47 -2.28
N PHE A 51 3.69 3.76 -2.86
CA PHE A 51 4.78 4.32 -3.65
C PHE A 51 4.43 4.46 -5.13
N ASP A 52 3.24 4.02 -5.53
CA ASP A 52 2.74 4.10 -6.91
C ASP A 52 3.76 3.58 -7.94
N VAL A 53 4.22 4.44 -8.83
CA VAL A 53 5.23 4.14 -9.85
C VAL A 53 6.63 4.64 -9.51
N TYR A 54 6.89 5.00 -8.27
CA TYR A 54 8.20 5.46 -7.83
C TYR A 54 9.26 4.35 -7.96
N ARG A 55 10.47 4.70 -8.39
CA ARG A 55 11.52 3.71 -8.74
C ARG A 55 12.91 4.04 -8.21
N ASP A 56 13.07 5.09 -7.39
CA ASP A 56 14.32 5.31 -6.68
C ASP A 56 14.41 4.38 -5.46
N PHE A 57 15.05 3.23 -5.66
CA PHE A 57 15.17 2.21 -4.61
C PHE A 57 16.01 2.66 -3.40
N ALA A 58 16.98 3.56 -3.60
CA ALA A 58 17.77 4.05 -2.49
C ALA A 58 16.95 4.93 -1.56
N ASP A 59 16.11 5.79 -2.15
CA ASP A 59 15.19 6.63 -1.38
C ASP A 59 14.07 5.81 -0.75
N MET A 60 13.49 4.85 -1.49
CA MET A 60 12.48 3.93 -0.95
C MET A 60 13.01 3.13 0.24
N GLU A 61 14.22 2.58 0.15
CA GLU A 61 14.82 1.78 1.21
C GLU A 61 15.00 2.58 2.51
N ARG A 62 15.25 3.90 2.42
CA ARG A 62 15.36 4.77 3.58
C ARG A 62 14.10 4.76 4.46
N PHE A 63 12.92 4.56 3.86
CA PHE A 63 11.66 4.53 4.59
C PHE A 63 11.24 3.13 5.07
N ALA A 64 11.86 2.07 4.55
CA ALA A 64 11.50 0.70 4.92
C ALA A 64 11.53 0.40 6.44
N PRO A 65 12.43 0.98 7.26
CA PRO A 65 12.37 0.81 8.72
C PRO A 65 11.14 1.40 9.40
N HIS A 66 10.49 2.38 8.74
CA HIS A 66 9.38 3.16 9.31
C HIS A 66 8.00 2.74 8.77
N VAL A 67 7.96 1.88 7.76
CA VAL A 67 6.73 1.47 7.05
C VAL A 67 6.36 0.05 7.42
N ASP A 68 5.09 -0.22 7.72
CA ASP A 68 4.60 -1.58 7.98
C ASP A 68 4.09 -2.25 6.70
N PHE A 69 3.47 -1.48 5.79
CA PHE A 69 2.98 -1.95 4.50
C PHE A 69 3.58 -1.10 3.38
N PHE A 70 4.51 -1.68 2.66
CA PHE A 70 5.18 -1.04 1.53
C PHE A 70 4.49 -1.50 0.25
N MET A 71 3.71 -0.64 -0.37
CA MET A 71 2.86 -0.99 -1.51
C MET A 71 3.31 -0.25 -2.77
N ILE A 72 3.35 -0.96 -3.88
CA ILE A 72 3.78 -0.39 -5.17
C ILE A 72 3.05 -1.07 -6.32
N SER A 73 2.74 -0.29 -7.34
CA SER A 73 2.28 -0.81 -8.63
C SER A 73 3.46 -0.99 -9.57
N GLY A 74 3.57 -2.13 -10.24
CA GLY A 74 4.75 -2.35 -11.04
C GLY A 74 4.79 -3.56 -11.93
N SER A 75 6.00 -4.02 -12.15
CA SER A 75 6.33 -5.18 -12.96
C SER A 75 7.18 -6.18 -12.17
N GLU A 76 7.36 -7.35 -12.74
CA GLU A 76 8.16 -8.43 -12.14
C GLU A 76 9.64 -8.07 -11.91
N GLU A 77 10.14 -7.04 -12.58
CA GLU A 77 11.51 -6.53 -12.40
C GLU A 77 11.78 -6.03 -10.97
N LEU A 78 10.72 -5.64 -10.25
CA LEU A 78 10.81 -5.18 -8.86
C LEU A 78 10.98 -6.33 -7.87
N LEU A 79 10.52 -7.53 -8.21
CA LEU A 79 10.38 -8.65 -7.29
C LEU A 79 11.71 -9.07 -6.62
N PRO A 80 12.86 -9.19 -7.35
CA PRO A 80 14.11 -9.56 -6.71
C PRO A 80 14.55 -8.57 -5.64
N ARG A 81 14.37 -7.26 -5.89
CA ARG A 81 14.76 -6.21 -4.96
C ARG A 81 13.87 -6.21 -3.72
N PHE A 82 12.56 -6.39 -3.86
CA PHE A 82 11.66 -6.45 -2.71
C PHE A 82 11.84 -7.71 -1.88
N LYS A 83 12.19 -8.83 -2.50
CA LYS A 83 12.60 -10.02 -1.78
C LYS A 83 13.85 -9.76 -0.92
N GLU A 84 14.85 -9.10 -1.48
CA GLU A 84 16.05 -8.68 -0.74
C GLU A 84 15.71 -7.78 0.45
N LEU A 85 14.90 -6.72 0.22
CA LEU A 85 14.49 -5.79 1.27
C LEU A 85 13.68 -6.48 2.38
N SER A 86 12.84 -7.45 2.05
CA SER A 86 12.06 -8.20 3.02
C SER A 86 12.88 -9.13 3.94
N ASN A 87 14.11 -9.47 3.55
CA ASN A 87 15.06 -10.14 4.42
C ASN A 87 15.72 -9.18 5.42
N LYS A 88 15.76 -7.89 5.06
CA LYS A 88 16.47 -6.86 5.80
C LYS A 88 15.56 -6.09 6.76
N TYR A 89 14.31 -5.87 6.34
CA TYR A 89 13.35 -5.03 7.06
C TYR A 89 12.06 -5.79 7.37
N HIS A 90 11.54 -5.58 8.57
CA HIS A 90 10.28 -6.17 9.02
C HIS A 90 9.08 -5.35 8.53
N CYS A 91 8.84 -5.41 7.23
CA CYS A 91 7.81 -4.70 6.50
C CYS A 91 7.19 -5.66 5.48
N LEU A 92 5.89 -5.53 5.21
CA LEU A 92 5.20 -6.23 4.13
C LEU A 92 5.45 -5.49 2.81
N PHE A 93 6.23 -6.09 1.91
CA PHE A 93 6.53 -5.53 0.60
C PHE A 93 5.57 -6.12 -0.43
N ASN A 94 4.56 -5.38 -0.82
CA ASN A 94 3.56 -5.79 -1.80
C ASN A 94 3.76 -5.11 -3.15
N VAL A 95 3.75 -5.92 -4.22
CA VAL A 95 3.79 -5.47 -5.62
C VAL A 95 2.50 -5.90 -6.30
N SER A 96 1.68 -4.95 -6.73
CA SER A 96 0.54 -5.22 -7.59
C SER A 96 0.99 -5.29 -9.05
N LEU A 97 0.53 -6.33 -9.77
CA LEU A 97 0.95 -6.67 -11.13
C LEU A 97 -0.24 -6.63 -12.12
N ALA A 98 -1.26 -5.84 -11.82
CA ALA A 98 -2.49 -5.71 -12.58
C ALA A 98 -3.18 -7.08 -12.81
N GLU A 99 -3.49 -7.44 -14.07
CA GLU A 99 -4.16 -8.70 -14.42
C GLU A 99 -3.37 -9.96 -14.06
N ARG A 100 -2.08 -9.82 -13.71
CA ARG A 100 -1.22 -10.93 -13.25
C ARG A 100 -1.29 -11.15 -11.73
N GLY A 101 -2.11 -10.38 -11.02
CA GLY A 101 -2.30 -10.49 -9.59
C GLY A 101 -1.32 -9.67 -8.77
N SER A 102 -0.79 -10.26 -7.70
CA SER A 102 0.12 -9.58 -6.80
C SER A 102 1.12 -10.52 -6.16
N VAL A 103 2.23 -9.96 -5.70
CA VAL A 103 3.27 -10.67 -4.94
C VAL A 103 3.56 -9.89 -3.67
N THR A 104 3.59 -10.59 -2.54
CA THR A 104 4.01 -10.02 -1.25
C THR A 104 5.23 -10.75 -0.74
N TYR A 105 6.20 -9.99 -0.24
CA TYR A 105 7.35 -10.53 0.49
C TYR A 105 7.29 -10.09 1.95
N PHE A 106 7.54 -11.04 2.86
CA PHE A 106 7.64 -10.78 4.28
C PHE A 106 8.63 -11.74 4.92
N ASN A 107 9.64 -11.22 5.63
CA ASN A 107 10.71 -12.01 6.23
C ASN A 107 11.36 -13.00 5.24
N GLY A 108 11.58 -12.58 4.00
CA GLY A 108 12.14 -13.39 2.92
C GLY A 108 11.20 -14.43 2.29
N GLN A 109 10.02 -14.65 2.86
CA GLN A 109 8.98 -15.50 2.29
C GLN A 109 8.23 -14.79 1.17
N GLU A 110 7.83 -15.55 0.16
CA GLU A 110 7.09 -15.07 -1.00
C GLU A 110 5.67 -15.62 -0.98
N PHE A 111 4.70 -14.72 -1.16
CA PHE A 111 3.28 -15.02 -1.30
C PHE A 111 2.80 -14.51 -2.65
N LYS A 112 2.07 -15.34 -3.41
CA LYS A 112 1.54 -14.98 -4.74
C LYS A 112 0.06 -15.26 -4.82
N VAL A 113 -0.69 -14.30 -5.33
CA VAL A 113 -2.12 -14.43 -5.60
C VAL A 113 -2.42 -13.94 -7.01
N GLN A 114 -3.22 -14.72 -7.74
CA GLN A 114 -3.69 -14.34 -9.07
C GLN A 114 -4.78 -13.28 -8.97
N ALA A 115 -4.87 -12.42 -9.98
CA ALA A 115 -5.98 -11.49 -10.07
C ALA A 115 -7.32 -12.21 -10.24
N VAL A 116 -8.36 -11.69 -9.65
CA VAL A 116 -9.73 -12.13 -9.91
C VAL A 116 -10.11 -11.75 -11.35
N LYS A 117 -10.56 -12.73 -12.12
CA LYS A 117 -10.99 -12.50 -13.51
C LYS A 117 -12.29 -11.70 -13.56
N VAL A 118 -12.29 -10.64 -14.32
CA VAL A 118 -13.45 -9.79 -14.59
C VAL A 118 -13.82 -9.90 -16.07
N GLU A 119 -15.07 -10.24 -16.36
CA GLU A 119 -15.54 -10.43 -17.75
C GLU A 119 -15.59 -9.11 -18.53
N SER A 120 -15.93 -8.02 -17.87
CA SER A 120 -16.02 -6.70 -18.48
C SER A 120 -15.48 -5.64 -17.53
N ILE A 121 -14.49 -4.91 -18.00
CA ILE A 121 -13.90 -3.76 -17.27
C ILE A 121 -14.61 -2.50 -17.76
N ILE A 122 -15.22 -1.76 -16.84
CA ILE A 122 -15.89 -0.50 -17.12
C ILE A 122 -14.93 0.68 -16.90
N ASP A 123 -14.25 0.67 -15.77
CA ASP A 123 -13.28 1.72 -15.40
C ASP A 123 -12.17 1.11 -14.52
N THR A 124 -10.94 1.58 -14.67
CA THR A 124 -9.80 1.14 -13.86
C THR A 124 -9.45 2.12 -12.74
N THR A 125 -10.14 3.25 -12.67
CA THR A 125 -9.91 4.31 -11.68
C THR A 125 -10.10 3.76 -10.26
N GLY A 126 -9.11 3.96 -9.38
CA GLY A 126 -9.17 3.53 -7.98
C GLY A 126 -9.01 2.02 -7.74
N CYS A 127 -8.81 1.22 -8.79
CA CYS A 127 -8.62 -0.23 -8.64
C CYS A 127 -7.41 -0.56 -7.74
N GLY A 128 -6.29 0.15 -7.91
CA GLY A 128 -5.10 0.02 -7.06
C GLY A 128 -5.37 0.41 -5.62
N ASP A 129 -6.03 1.56 -5.42
CA ASP A 129 -6.40 2.06 -4.08
C ASP A 129 -7.31 1.07 -3.35
N SER A 130 -8.30 0.54 -4.06
CA SER A 130 -9.25 -0.46 -3.54
C SER A 130 -8.54 -1.76 -3.16
N TYR A 131 -7.60 -2.23 -4.00
CA TYR A 131 -6.75 -3.38 -3.67
C TYR A 131 -5.95 -3.11 -2.38
N HIS A 132 -5.25 -1.98 -2.29
CA HIS A 132 -4.43 -1.63 -1.14
C HIS A 132 -5.26 -1.52 0.14
N ALA A 133 -6.41 -0.86 0.08
CA ALA A 133 -7.32 -0.73 1.21
C ALA A 133 -7.82 -2.10 1.69
N GLY A 134 -8.28 -2.95 0.79
CA GLY A 134 -8.74 -4.30 1.09
C GLY A 134 -7.65 -5.17 1.70
N PHE A 135 -6.45 -5.13 1.14
CA PHE A 135 -5.28 -5.83 1.65
C PHE A 135 -4.96 -5.39 3.09
N VAL A 136 -4.76 -4.09 3.32
CA VAL A 136 -4.36 -3.56 4.63
C VAL A 136 -5.44 -3.86 5.68
N CYS A 137 -6.71 -3.58 5.38
CA CYS A 137 -7.81 -3.83 6.32
C CYS A 137 -7.92 -5.32 6.67
N SER A 138 -7.87 -6.22 5.69
CA SER A 138 -7.95 -7.67 5.94
C SER A 138 -6.75 -8.16 6.76
N TYR A 139 -5.55 -7.69 6.46
CA TYR A 139 -4.35 -8.05 7.22
C TYR A 139 -4.43 -7.56 8.68
N MET A 140 -4.88 -6.34 8.90
CA MET A 140 -5.04 -5.77 10.26
C MET A 140 -6.03 -6.58 11.10
N LEU A 141 -7.06 -7.14 10.48
CA LEU A 141 -8.07 -7.95 11.19
C LEU A 141 -7.60 -9.38 11.47
N GLU A 142 -6.86 -10.00 10.57
CA GLU A 142 -6.65 -11.45 10.60
C GLU A 142 -5.18 -11.88 10.62
N ASN A 143 -4.25 -10.97 10.40
CA ASN A 143 -2.81 -11.22 10.34
C ASN A 143 -2.44 -12.37 9.38
N ASN A 144 -3.12 -12.46 8.24
CA ASN A 144 -2.93 -13.48 7.21
C ASN A 144 -2.68 -12.83 5.85
N ILE A 145 -1.46 -12.98 5.34
CA ILE A 145 -1.01 -12.33 4.11
C ILE A 145 -1.79 -12.83 2.88
N GLU A 146 -1.92 -14.14 2.69
CA GLU A 146 -2.59 -14.70 1.52
C GLU A 146 -4.07 -14.30 1.49
N LYS A 147 -4.74 -14.33 2.64
CA LYS A 147 -6.12 -13.89 2.76
C LYS A 147 -6.26 -12.41 2.44
N ALA A 148 -5.37 -11.57 2.98
CA ALA A 148 -5.35 -10.15 2.69
C ALA A 148 -5.18 -9.84 1.21
N MET A 149 -4.28 -10.56 0.52
CA MET A 149 -4.07 -10.45 -0.93
C MET A 149 -5.32 -10.84 -1.72
N ASN A 150 -6.01 -11.92 -1.32
CA ASN A 150 -7.24 -12.35 -1.97
C ASN A 150 -8.37 -11.32 -1.78
N VAL A 151 -8.58 -10.82 -0.55
CA VAL A 151 -9.58 -9.79 -0.27
C VAL A 151 -9.29 -8.52 -1.06
N GLY A 152 -8.02 -8.07 -1.12
CA GLY A 152 -7.62 -6.94 -1.96
C GLY A 152 -7.98 -7.17 -3.44
N SER A 153 -7.69 -8.37 -3.98
CA SER A 153 -8.00 -8.73 -5.36
C SER A 153 -9.50 -8.77 -5.65
N GLU A 154 -10.29 -9.27 -4.71
CA GLU A 154 -11.77 -9.31 -4.82
C GLU A 154 -12.36 -7.89 -4.84
N ILE A 155 -11.92 -7.01 -3.95
CA ILE A 155 -12.39 -5.62 -3.88
C ILE A 155 -11.97 -4.85 -5.14
N ALA A 156 -10.73 -5.01 -5.61
CA ALA A 156 -10.28 -4.41 -6.86
C ALA A 156 -11.10 -4.89 -8.06
N ALA A 157 -11.46 -6.18 -8.11
CA ALA A 157 -12.30 -6.74 -9.17
C ALA A 157 -13.72 -6.16 -9.16
N GLU A 158 -14.28 -5.85 -7.99
CA GLU A 158 -15.58 -5.17 -7.90
C GLU A 158 -15.48 -3.72 -8.40
N THR A 159 -14.41 -2.98 -8.02
CA THR A 159 -14.17 -1.60 -8.49
C THR A 159 -14.11 -1.51 -10.01
N LEU A 160 -13.58 -2.51 -10.70
CA LEU A 160 -13.50 -2.54 -12.16
C LEU A 160 -14.89 -2.61 -12.87
N LYS A 161 -15.97 -2.90 -12.16
CA LYS A 161 -17.32 -3.13 -12.72
C LYS A 161 -18.20 -1.88 -12.77
N HIS A 162 -17.71 -0.72 -12.31
CA HIS A 162 -18.46 0.54 -12.29
C HIS A 162 -17.54 1.73 -12.55
N TYR A 163 -18.14 2.89 -12.81
CA TYR A 163 -17.38 4.14 -12.96
C TYR A 163 -16.97 4.70 -11.60
N GLY A 164 -15.75 5.23 -11.53
CA GLY A 164 -15.18 5.83 -10.31
C GLY A 164 -14.49 4.81 -9.41
N GLY A 165 -13.77 5.31 -8.42
CA GLY A 165 -12.86 4.52 -7.58
C GLY A 165 -13.51 3.81 -6.38
N PHE A 166 -14.82 3.95 -6.18
CA PHE A 166 -15.56 3.39 -5.04
C PHE A 166 -17.06 3.34 -5.31
#